data_f4437701445015f385ef98dcd9333228
#
_entry.id   f4437701445015f385ef98dcd9333228
#
_cell.length_a   1.000
_cell.length_b   1.000
_cell.length_c   1.000
_cell.angle_alpha   90.00
_cell.angle_beta   90.00
_cell.angle_gamma   90.00
#
_symmetry.space_group_name_H-M   'P 1'
#
loop_
_entity.id
_entity.type
_entity.pdbx_description
1 polymer ?
#
loop_
_entity_poly.entity_id
_entity_poly.type
_entity_poly.pdbx_seq_one_letter_code
_entity_poly.pdbx_strand_id
1 'polypeptide(L)'
;LGQDKKDTEANQSMEEFAKQHPLFALLQISQYNGQLSPGSTVGIAQAKDMEKISEYLNMKQVKEVLPRNLALKWGVKAIDDKEQFFELYALKVTNRDGSPALGGDVVTDANADFMQQAGRSEQMVNMVMNAEGSKAWARLTKENIGRQIAIVLDEMVYSAPNVNDEITGGRSQITGHFTPEEAKDLANVLKSGKMAASVHIVQEDVVGPSLGQEAINAGVISFVLALVLLMVY
;
A
#
# COMPACT_ATOMS: atom_id res chain seq x y z
N LEU A 1 -8.93 29.14 -34.71
CA LEU A 1 -10.29 29.36 -34.10
C LEU A 1 -11.09 28.04 -33.87
N GLY A 2 -10.70 26.90 -34.43
CA GLY A 2 -11.40 25.61 -34.25
C GLY A 2 -10.75 24.68 -33.23
N GLN A 3 -9.45 24.81 -32.93
CA GLN A 3 -8.74 24.00 -31.95
C GLN A 3 -9.01 24.47 -30.52
N ASP A 4 -9.01 25.76 -30.26
CA ASP A 4 -9.27 26.32 -28.92
C ASP A 4 -10.65 25.99 -28.36
N LYS A 5 -11.69 25.85 -29.22
CA LYS A 5 -13.03 25.43 -28.78
C LYS A 5 -13.11 23.96 -28.39
N LYS A 6 -12.44 23.06 -29.14
CA LYS A 6 -12.39 21.63 -28.82
C LYS A 6 -11.65 21.36 -27.54
N ASP A 7 -10.56 22.09 -27.29
CA ASP A 7 -9.76 21.95 -26.05
C ASP A 7 -10.51 22.47 -24.84
N THR A 8 -11.35 23.52 -25.02
CA THR A 8 -12.17 24.05 -23.93
C THR A 8 -13.35 23.14 -23.58
N GLU A 9 -14.01 22.55 -24.58
CA GLU A 9 -15.09 21.58 -24.36
C GLU A 9 -14.58 20.25 -23.76
N ALA A 10 -13.40 19.78 -24.18
CA ALA A 10 -12.74 18.60 -23.60
C ALA A 10 -12.33 18.83 -22.12
N ASN A 11 -11.79 20.00 -21.81
CA ASN A 11 -11.43 20.35 -20.45
C ASN A 11 -12.65 20.47 -19.52
N GLN A 12 -13.75 21.10 -19.99
CA GLN A 12 -14.99 21.16 -19.22
C GLN A 12 -15.60 19.79 -18.95
N SER A 13 -15.58 18.89 -19.95
CA SER A 13 -16.07 17.51 -19.76
C SER A 13 -15.19 16.70 -18.79
N MET A 14 -13.89 16.91 -18.78
CA MET A 14 -12.98 16.31 -17.80
C MET A 14 -13.19 16.84 -16.37
N GLU A 15 -13.43 18.14 -16.23
CA GLU A 15 -13.73 18.74 -14.92
C GLU A 15 -15.07 18.24 -14.35
N GLU A 16 -16.09 18.10 -15.21
CA GLU A 16 -17.39 17.54 -14.80
C GLU A 16 -17.25 16.06 -14.43
N PHE A 17 -16.51 15.27 -15.20
CA PHE A 17 -16.20 13.88 -14.88
C PHE A 17 -15.45 13.76 -13.54
N ALA A 18 -14.46 14.60 -13.31
CA ALA A 18 -13.69 14.63 -12.07
C ALA A 18 -14.56 14.97 -10.85
N LYS A 19 -15.56 15.84 -11.00
CA LYS A 19 -16.52 16.15 -9.93
C LYS A 19 -17.48 15.01 -9.62
N GLN A 20 -17.92 14.28 -10.65
CA GLN A 20 -18.84 13.14 -10.50
C GLN A 20 -18.10 11.87 -10.05
N HIS A 21 -16.86 11.69 -10.49
CA HIS A 21 -16.04 10.49 -10.26
C HIS A 21 -14.63 10.84 -9.75
N PRO A 22 -14.50 11.43 -8.55
CA PRO A 22 -13.24 11.96 -8.07
C PRO A 22 -12.14 10.90 -7.92
N LEU A 23 -12.49 9.66 -7.59
CA LEU A 23 -11.51 8.57 -7.51
C LEU A 23 -10.97 8.19 -8.90
N PHE A 24 -11.85 8.04 -9.89
CA PHE A 24 -11.44 7.67 -11.26
C PHE A 24 -10.71 8.78 -12.01
N ALA A 25 -10.84 10.02 -11.57
CA ALA A 25 -10.07 11.13 -12.11
C ALA A 25 -8.60 11.10 -11.67
N LEU A 26 -8.31 10.47 -10.52
CA LEU A 26 -6.97 10.38 -9.94
C LEU A 26 -6.33 9.00 -10.14
N LEU A 27 -7.13 7.93 -10.10
CA LEU A 27 -6.68 6.55 -10.23
C LEU A 27 -6.98 6.03 -11.64
N GLN A 28 -5.95 5.77 -12.40
CA GLN A 28 -6.06 5.11 -13.70
C GLN A 28 -6.24 3.62 -13.48
N ILE A 29 -7.45 3.12 -13.75
CA ILE A 29 -7.76 1.70 -13.59
C ILE A 29 -6.98 0.88 -14.61
N SER A 30 -6.38 -0.23 -14.14
CA SER A 30 -5.68 -1.19 -14.99
C SER A 30 -6.69 -1.96 -15.84
N GLN A 31 -6.78 -1.61 -17.13
CA GLN A 31 -7.70 -2.23 -18.09
C GLN A 31 -6.96 -2.69 -19.34
N TYR A 32 -7.37 -3.85 -19.84
CA TYR A 32 -6.94 -4.38 -21.13
C TYR A 32 -8.18 -4.75 -21.95
N ASN A 33 -8.30 -4.19 -23.17
CA ASN A 33 -9.48 -4.36 -24.05
C ASN A 33 -10.84 -4.07 -23.38
N GLY A 34 -10.91 -3.05 -22.51
CA GLY A 34 -12.13 -2.65 -21.81
C GLY A 34 -12.55 -3.57 -20.65
N GLN A 35 -11.73 -4.55 -20.30
CA GLN A 35 -11.89 -5.40 -19.12
C GLN A 35 -10.78 -5.11 -18.12
N LEU A 36 -11.04 -5.36 -16.84
CA LEU A 36 -9.99 -5.26 -15.81
C LEU A 36 -8.83 -6.18 -16.16
N SER A 37 -7.62 -5.65 -16.10
CA SER A 37 -6.42 -6.44 -16.35
C SER A 37 -6.32 -7.59 -15.35
N PRO A 38 -5.96 -8.80 -15.80
CA PRO A 38 -5.71 -9.90 -14.88
C PRO A 38 -4.50 -9.57 -14.00
N GLY A 39 -4.61 -9.85 -12.70
CA GLY A 39 -3.54 -9.60 -11.73
C GLY A 39 -4.04 -8.94 -10.46
N SER A 40 -3.12 -8.56 -9.60
CA SER A 40 -3.40 -7.92 -8.32
C SER A 40 -3.43 -6.39 -8.40
N THR A 41 -2.93 -5.79 -9.48
CA THR A 41 -2.91 -4.34 -9.70
C THR A 41 -4.28 -3.85 -10.16
N VAL A 42 -4.93 -3.01 -9.37
CA VAL A 42 -6.24 -2.42 -9.70
C VAL A 42 -6.14 -1.09 -10.41
N GLY A 43 -5.04 -0.39 -10.26
CA GLY A 43 -4.82 0.88 -10.92
C GLY A 43 -3.46 1.49 -10.62
N ILE A 44 -3.21 2.61 -11.27
CA ILE A 44 -1.96 3.37 -11.21
C ILE A 44 -2.31 4.83 -10.91
N ALA A 45 -1.55 5.47 -10.04
CA ALA A 45 -1.73 6.88 -9.73
C ALA A 45 -0.41 7.62 -9.59
N GLN A 46 -0.47 8.93 -9.71
CA GLN A 46 0.69 9.79 -9.44
C GLN A 46 0.99 9.85 -7.94
N ALA A 47 2.27 9.94 -7.59
CA ALA A 47 2.74 10.04 -6.20
C ALA A 47 1.98 11.10 -5.38
N LYS A 48 1.75 12.27 -5.97
CA LYS A 48 1.03 13.39 -5.33
C LYS A 48 -0.43 13.09 -4.99
N ASP A 49 -1.04 12.11 -5.68
CA ASP A 49 -2.47 11.79 -5.55
C ASP A 49 -2.71 10.56 -4.65
N MET A 50 -1.66 9.84 -4.26
CA MET A 50 -1.73 8.60 -3.45
C MET A 50 -2.44 8.82 -2.11
N GLU A 51 -2.10 9.91 -1.41
CA GLU A 51 -2.70 10.25 -0.11
C GLU A 51 -4.21 10.50 -0.26
N LYS A 52 -4.59 11.33 -1.21
CA LYS A 52 -5.99 11.66 -1.48
C LYS A 52 -6.81 10.45 -1.93
N ILE A 53 -6.24 9.57 -2.75
CA ILE A 53 -6.88 8.31 -3.13
C ILE A 53 -7.07 7.43 -1.89
N SER A 54 -6.06 7.33 -1.04
CA SER A 54 -6.11 6.56 0.21
C SER A 54 -7.19 7.10 1.16
N GLU A 55 -7.36 8.42 1.26
CA GLU A 55 -8.46 9.03 2.01
C GLU A 55 -9.83 8.61 1.46
N TYR A 56 -10.04 8.68 0.14
CA TYR A 56 -11.29 8.23 -0.48
C TYR A 56 -11.58 6.74 -0.22
N LEU A 57 -10.58 5.88 -0.37
CA LEU A 57 -10.71 4.45 -0.13
C LEU A 57 -10.96 4.11 1.36
N ASN A 58 -10.53 4.97 2.27
CA ASN A 58 -10.74 4.81 3.70
C ASN A 58 -12.07 5.39 4.21
N MET A 59 -12.84 6.10 3.36
CA MET A 59 -14.15 6.59 3.73
C MET A 59 -15.08 5.45 4.15
N LYS A 60 -15.88 5.67 5.20
CA LYS A 60 -16.80 4.66 5.74
C LYS A 60 -17.74 4.09 4.66
N GLN A 61 -18.30 4.97 3.83
CA GLN A 61 -19.22 4.60 2.74
C GLN A 61 -18.55 3.66 1.72
N VAL A 62 -17.26 3.88 1.41
CA VAL A 62 -16.49 3.05 0.49
C VAL A 62 -16.17 1.70 1.15
N LYS A 63 -15.74 1.71 2.41
CA LYS A 63 -15.45 0.47 3.16
C LYS A 63 -16.68 -0.44 3.35
N GLU A 64 -17.87 0.12 3.43
CA GLU A 64 -19.13 -0.65 3.53
C GLU A 64 -19.47 -1.41 2.24
N VAL A 65 -19.02 -0.91 1.08
CA VAL A 65 -19.25 -1.51 -0.24
C VAL A 65 -18.15 -2.52 -0.59
N LEU A 66 -16.93 -2.32 -0.11
CA LEU A 66 -15.81 -3.19 -0.39
C LEU A 66 -15.91 -4.51 0.41
N PRO A 67 -15.41 -5.62 -0.16
CA PRO A 67 -15.33 -6.89 0.57
C PRO A 67 -14.48 -6.74 1.84
N ARG A 68 -14.94 -7.30 2.95
CA ARG A 68 -14.23 -7.20 4.25
C ARG A 68 -12.83 -7.82 4.26
N ASN A 69 -12.58 -8.74 3.34
CA ASN A 69 -11.29 -9.41 3.18
C ASN A 69 -10.41 -8.80 2.08
N LEU A 70 -10.72 -7.57 1.66
CA LEU A 70 -9.93 -6.80 0.71
C LEU A 70 -9.07 -5.78 1.45
N ALA A 71 -7.78 -5.79 1.19
CA ALA A 71 -6.86 -4.72 1.55
C ALA A 71 -6.30 -4.08 0.28
N LEU A 72 -6.33 -2.76 0.22
CA LEU A 72 -5.74 -1.99 -0.86
C LEU A 72 -4.44 -1.39 -0.36
N LYS A 73 -3.32 -1.67 -1.05
CA LYS A 73 -1.98 -1.22 -0.64
C LYS A 73 -1.18 -0.74 -1.83
N TRP A 74 -0.41 0.30 -1.62
CA TRP A 74 0.47 0.86 -2.65
C TRP A 74 1.73 0.02 -2.81
N GLY A 75 2.24 -0.04 -4.03
CA GLY A 75 3.58 -0.54 -4.31
C GLY A 75 4.63 0.43 -3.80
N VAL A 76 5.73 -0.08 -3.25
CA VAL A 76 6.87 0.73 -2.81
C VAL A 76 7.66 1.28 -4.00
N LYS A 77 7.64 0.57 -5.13
CA LYS A 77 8.38 0.89 -6.34
C LYS A 77 7.51 1.67 -7.32
N ALA A 78 8.04 2.78 -7.82
CA ALA A 78 7.45 3.46 -8.97
C ALA A 78 7.60 2.60 -10.23
N ILE A 79 6.65 2.72 -11.14
CA ILE A 79 6.65 2.01 -12.41
C ILE A 79 7.43 2.74 -13.51
N ASP A 80 7.81 3.98 -13.24
CA ASP A 80 8.52 4.85 -14.17
C ASP A 80 9.86 5.31 -13.60
N ASP A 81 10.81 5.61 -14.49
CA ASP A 81 12.17 6.08 -14.11
C ASP A 81 12.18 7.44 -13.39
N LYS A 82 11.05 8.18 -13.43
CA LYS A 82 10.90 9.48 -12.77
C LYS A 82 10.27 9.38 -11.39
N GLU A 83 9.98 8.17 -10.92
CA GLU A 83 9.34 7.89 -9.63
C GLU A 83 8.01 8.65 -9.44
N GLN A 84 7.25 8.81 -10.52
CA GLN A 84 6.01 9.61 -10.50
C GLN A 84 4.75 8.75 -10.37
N PHE A 85 4.78 7.50 -10.81
CA PHE A 85 3.61 6.63 -10.86
C PHE A 85 3.79 5.38 -10.02
N PHE A 86 2.78 5.05 -9.22
CA PHE A 86 2.76 3.91 -8.33
C PHE A 86 1.53 3.04 -8.57
N GLU A 87 1.70 1.74 -8.39
CA GLU A 87 0.62 0.76 -8.52
C GLU A 87 -0.16 0.63 -7.21
N LEU A 88 -1.48 0.53 -7.33
CA LEU A 88 -2.37 0.15 -6.24
C LEU A 88 -2.74 -1.32 -6.38
N TYR A 89 -2.43 -2.10 -5.35
CA TYR A 89 -2.69 -3.53 -5.29
C TYR A 89 -3.94 -3.87 -4.50
N ALA A 90 -4.71 -4.85 -4.99
CA ALA A 90 -5.80 -5.47 -4.25
C ALA A 90 -5.31 -6.80 -3.65
N LEU A 91 -5.25 -6.86 -2.33
CA LEU A 91 -4.79 -8.02 -1.59
C LEU A 91 -5.95 -8.71 -0.89
N LYS A 92 -5.99 -10.03 -0.94
CA LYS A 92 -6.93 -10.81 -0.17
C LYS A 92 -6.36 -11.08 1.21
N VAL A 93 -7.02 -10.56 2.23
CA VAL A 93 -6.72 -10.85 3.63
C VAL A 93 -7.43 -12.14 4.03
N THR A 94 -6.70 -13.12 4.52
CA THR A 94 -7.25 -14.43 4.90
C THR A 94 -7.60 -14.52 6.37
N ASN A 95 -6.88 -13.80 7.23
CA ASN A 95 -7.12 -13.77 8.66
C ASN A 95 -8.18 -12.72 9.04
N ARG A 96 -9.05 -13.04 10.00
CA ARG A 96 -10.15 -12.15 10.42
C ARG A 96 -9.68 -10.89 11.14
N ASP A 97 -8.53 -10.94 11.76
CA ASP A 97 -7.87 -9.84 12.48
C ASP A 97 -7.05 -8.92 11.56
N GLY A 98 -7.02 -9.20 10.26
CA GLY A 98 -6.22 -8.44 9.30
C GLY A 98 -4.75 -8.81 9.26
N SER A 99 -4.29 -9.75 10.08
CA SER A 99 -2.91 -10.20 10.09
C SER A 99 -2.53 -10.91 8.77
N PRO A 100 -1.24 -10.88 8.38
CA PRO A 100 -0.78 -11.59 7.19
C PRO A 100 -0.97 -13.11 7.32
N ALA A 101 -1.14 -13.79 6.19
CA ALA A 101 -1.23 -15.26 6.15
C ALA A 101 0.06 -15.93 6.66
N LEU A 102 1.19 -15.26 6.53
CA LEU A 102 2.50 -15.65 7.03
C LEU A 102 3.22 -14.42 7.54
N GLY A 103 3.64 -14.42 8.80
CA GLY A 103 4.43 -13.34 9.41
C GLY A 103 5.90 -13.40 8.98
N GLY A 104 6.58 -12.27 9.04
CA GLY A 104 8.00 -12.18 8.74
C GLY A 104 8.91 -12.87 9.78
N ASP A 105 8.38 -13.11 10.98
CA ASP A 105 9.07 -13.78 12.11
C ASP A 105 9.50 -15.22 11.83
N VAL A 106 8.86 -15.87 10.85
CA VAL A 106 9.23 -17.23 10.42
C VAL A 106 10.43 -17.25 9.48
N VAL A 107 10.83 -16.10 8.91
CA VAL A 107 12.01 -16.00 8.03
C VAL A 107 13.26 -16.01 8.90
N THR A 108 14.12 -17.00 8.69
CA THR A 108 15.37 -17.15 9.45
C THR A 108 16.55 -16.49 8.75
N ASP A 109 16.55 -16.49 7.42
CA ASP A 109 17.56 -15.85 6.60
C ASP A 109 17.02 -15.46 5.22
N ALA A 110 17.57 -14.40 4.63
CA ALA A 110 17.33 -14.01 3.26
C ALA A 110 18.58 -13.35 2.67
N ASN A 111 18.88 -13.65 1.41
CA ASN A 111 20.03 -13.07 0.71
C ASN A 111 19.72 -12.85 -0.77
N ALA A 112 20.23 -11.74 -1.30
CA ALA A 112 20.24 -11.51 -2.73
C ALA A 112 21.27 -12.42 -3.41
N ASP A 113 20.92 -12.91 -4.57
CA ASP A 113 21.75 -13.78 -5.39
C ASP A 113 21.43 -13.52 -6.87
N PHE A 114 22.11 -14.17 -7.77
CA PHE A 114 21.84 -14.08 -9.20
C PHE A 114 21.79 -15.48 -9.82
N MET A 115 20.89 -15.64 -10.78
CA MET A 115 20.79 -16.84 -11.58
C MET A 115 21.26 -16.55 -13.01
N GLN A 116 22.18 -17.36 -13.51
CA GLN A 116 22.55 -17.34 -14.93
C GLN A 116 21.61 -18.27 -15.70
N GLN A 117 20.74 -17.70 -16.51
CA GLN A 117 19.85 -18.46 -17.38
C GLN A 117 19.94 -17.94 -18.80
N ALA A 118 20.23 -18.82 -19.75
CA ALA A 118 20.30 -18.50 -21.19
C ALA A 118 21.17 -17.28 -21.53
N GLY A 119 22.32 -17.10 -20.83
CA GLY A 119 23.25 -15.98 -21.07
C GLY A 119 22.82 -14.64 -20.50
N ARG A 120 21.74 -14.59 -19.71
CA ARG A 120 21.31 -13.41 -18.93
C ARG A 120 21.49 -13.68 -17.45
N SER A 121 21.92 -12.66 -16.72
CA SER A 121 22.01 -12.69 -15.26
C SER A 121 20.74 -12.03 -14.73
N GLU A 122 19.89 -12.80 -14.07
CA GLU A 122 18.70 -12.29 -13.38
C GLU A 122 18.94 -12.29 -11.89
N GLN A 123 18.58 -11.20 -11.23
CA GLN A 123 18.66 -11.08 -9.80
C GLN A 123 17.53 -11.88 -9.15
N MET A 124 17.83 -12.53 -8.04
CA MET A 124 16.86 -13.24 -7.23
C MET A 124 17.11 -13.04 -5.74
N VAL A 125 16.11 -13.31 -4.93
CA VAL A 125 16.25 -13.33 -3.48
C VAL A 125 15.93 -14.73 -2.97
N ASN A 126 16.90 -15.34 -2.30
CA ASN A 126 16.74 -16.58 -1.58
C ASN A 126 16.21 -16.30 -0.19
N MET A 127 15.22 -17.05 0.25
CA MET A 127 14.60 -16.95 1.57
C MET A 127 14.57 -18.32 2.24
N VAL A 128 14.90 -18.36 3.53
CA VAL A 128 14.89 -19.56 4.36
C VAL A 128 13.97 -19.33 5.54
N MET A 129 13.13 -20.31 5.83
CA MET A 129 12.14 -20.26 6.91
C MET A 129 12.42 -21.32 7.97
N ASN A 130 11.91 -21.08 9.18
CA ASN A 130 11.90 -22.10 10.24
C ASN A 130 10.89 -23.23 9.91
N ALA A 131 10.80 -24.23 10.77
CA ALA A 131 9.95 -25.41 10.52
C ALA A 131 8.45 -25.08 10.48
N GLU A 132 8.00 -24.09 11.25
CA GLU A 132 6.62 -23.63 11.27
C GLU A 132 6.28 -22.87 9.99
N GLY A 133 7.11 -21.90 9.63
CA GLY A 133 7.01 -21.13 8.40
C GLY A 133 7.03 -22.02 7.15
N SER A 134 7.91 -23.04 7.15
CA SER A 134 8.00 -24.01 6.06
C SER A 134 6.68 -24.73 5.80
N LYS A 135 5.98 -25.18 6.84
CA LYS A 135 4.68 -25.85 6.73
C LYS A 135 3.58 -24.88 6.27
N ALA A 136 3.57 -23.68 6.85
CA ALA A 136 2.59 -22.64 6.49
C ALA A 136 2.80 -22.17 5.04
N TRP A 137 4.06 -21.99 4.62
CA TRP A 137 4.42 -21.62 3.25
C TRP A 137 4.05 -22.66 2.21
N ALA A 138 4.30 -23.93 2.49
CA ALA A 138 3.89 -25.04 1.61
C ALA A 138 2.38 -25.02 1.37
N ARG A 139 1.59 -24.87 2.43
CA ARG A 139 0.14 -24.75 2.32
C ARG A 139 -0.28 -23.50 1.55
N LEU A 140 0.28 -22.35 1.89
CA LEU A 140 -0.04 -21.07 1.26
C LEU A 140 0.28 -21.08 -0.24
N THR A 141 1.45 -21.59 -0.62
CA THR A 141 1.83 -21.71 -2.03
C THR A 141 0.96 -22.72 -2.78
N LYS A 142 0.65 -23.86 -2.20
CA LYS A 142 -0.26 -24.85 -2.78
C LYS A 142 -1.65 -24.28 -3.09
N GLU A 143 -2.23 -23.52 -2.16
CA GLU A 143 -3.55 -22.92 -2.30
C GLU A 143 -3.57 -21.76 -3.33
N ASN A 144 -2.40 -21.22 -3.68
CA ASN A 144 -2.25 -20.06 -4.55
C ASN A 144 -1.43 -20.31 -5.82
N ILE A 145 -1.31 -21.55 -6.26
CA ILE A 145 -0.66 -21.88 -7.54
C ILE A 145 -1.35 -21.10 -8.67
N GLY A 146 -0.55 -20.46 -9.53
CA GLY A 146 -1.02 -19.57 -10.61
C GLY A 146 -1.53 -18.20 -10.16
N ARG A 147 -1.41 -17.86 -8.86
CA ARG A 147 -1.75 -16.57 -8.28
C ARG A 147 -0.51 -15.86 -7.75
N GLN A 148 -0.67 -14.61 -7.39
CA GLN A 148 0.39 -13.81 -6.77
C GLN A 148 0.29 -13.86 -5.24
N ILE A 149 1.45 -13.91 -4.58
CA ILE A 149 1.57 -13.70 -3.13
C ILE A 149 2.35 -12.41 -2.92
N ALA A 150 1.71 -11.43 -2.30
CA ALA A 150 2.34 -10.14 -2.03
C ALA A 150 3.24 -10.20 -0.79
N ILE A 151 4.40 -9.60 -0.89
CA ILE A 151 5.32 -9.31 0.22
C ILE A 151 5.07 -7.88 0.63
N VAL A 152 4.53 -7.71 1.83
CA VAL A 152 4.13 -6.40 2.39
C VAL A 152 4.98 -6.07 3.59
N LEU A 153 5.51 -4.85 3.63
CA LEU A 153 6.22 -4.30 4.78
C LEU A 153 5.79 -2.82 4.92
N ASP A 154 5.61 -2.37 6.15
CA ASP A 154 5.22 -0.98 6.46
C ASP A 154 4.04 -0.49 5.59
N GLU A 155 3.02 -1.34 5.47
CA GLU A 155 1.80 -1.08 4.68
C GLU A 155 2.00 -0.95 3.16
N MET A 156 3.22 -1.18 2.63
CA MET A 156 3.57 -1.08 1.21
C MET A 156 3.88 -2.46 0.62
N VAL A 157 3.52 -2.66 -0.65
CA VAL A 157 3.84 -3.89 -1.40
C VAL A 157 5.24 -3.76 -2.00
N TYR A 158 6.17 -4.58 -1.56
CA TYR A 158 7.52 -4.64 -2.09
C TYR A 158 7.62 -5.48 -3.36
N SER A 159 6.90 -6.58 -3.40
CA SER A 159 6.86 -7.48 -4.54
C SER A 159 5.61 -8.35 -4.49
N ALA A 160 5.12 -8.81 -5.63
CA ALA A 160 3.98 -9.72 -5.74
C ALA A 160 4.29 -10.83 -6.77
N PRO A 161 5.25 -11.74 -6.48
CA PRO A 161 5.63 -12.80 -7.39
C PRO A 161 4.50 -13.81 -7.60
N ASN A 162 4.49 -14.41 -8.81
CA ASN A 162 3.61 -15.53 -9.12
C ASN A 162 4.08 -16.81 -8.43
N VAL A 163 3.14 -17.60 -7.95
CA VAL A 163 3.40 -18.94 -7.41
C VAL A 163 3.30 -19.95 -8.54
N ASN A 164 4.40 -20.58 -8.89
CA ASN A 164 4.43 -21.58 -9.95
C ASN A 164 4.06 -22.97 -9.42
N ASP A 165 4.56 -23.33 -8.23
CA ASP A 165 4.41 -24.64 -7.61
C ASP A 165 4.26 -24.56 -6.10
N GLU A 166 3.83 -25.66 -5.46
CA GLU A 166 3.90 -25.86 -4.02
C GLU A 166 5.37 -25.87 -3.57
N ILE A 167 5.74 -24.95 -2.64
CA ILE A 167 7.10 -24.85 -2.14
C ILE A 167 7.21 -25.53 -0.78
N THR A 168 7.74 -26.74 -0.79
CA THR A 168 8.01 -27.53 0.41
C THR A 168 9.47 -27.33 0.86
N GLY A 169 9.77 -27.56 2.15
CA GLY A 169 11.16 -27.56 2.66
C GLY A 169 11.69 -26.22 3.15
N GLY A 170 10.89 -25.16 3.18
CA GLY A 170 11.21 -23.89 3.84
C GLY A 170 12.29 -23.03 3.14
N ARG A 171 12.63 -23.36 1.91
CA ARG A 171 13.49 -22.55 1.05
C ARG A 171 12.67 -22.06 -0.14
N SER A 172 12.74 -20.78 -0.41
CA SER A 172 12.02 -20.15 -1.51
C SER A 172 12.93 -19.21 -2.28
N GLN A 173 12.68 -19.09 -3.57
CA GLN A 173 13.36 -18.14 -4.45
C GLN A 173 12.33 -17.18 -5.00
N ILE A 174 12.60 -15.90 -4.82
CA ILE A 174 11.80 -14.81 -5.37
C ILE A 174 12.56 -14.30 -6.59
N THR A 175 12.03 -14.55 -7.77
CA THR A 175 12.57 -14.08 -9.04
C THR A 175 11.76 -12.91 -9.56
N GLY A 176 12.40 -12.00 -10.26
CA GLY A 176 11.73 -10.83 -10.85
C GLY A 176 12.74 -9.92 -11.54
N HIS A 177 12.27 -8.87 -12.17
CA HIS A 177 13.13 -7.87 -12.79
C HIS A 177 13.66 -6.91 -11.71
N PHE A 178 14.55 -7.44 -10.84
CA PHE A 178 15.20 -6.65 -9.79
C PHE A 178 16.52 -6.09 -10.28
N THR A 179 16.84 -4.87 -9.91
CA THR A 179 18.23 -4.40 -9.89
C THR A 179 18.99 -5.09 -8.73
N PRO A 180 20.32 -5.11 -8.75
CA PRO A 180 21.11 -5.66 -7.63
C PRO A 180 20.78 -4.99 -6.27
N GLU A 181 20.52 -3.69 -6.30
CA GLU A 181 20.14 -2.90 -5.13
C GLU A 181 18.78 -3.31 -4.60
N GLU A 182 17.79 -3.41 -5.48
CA GLU A 182 16.42 -3.84 -5.12
C GLU A 182 16.39 -5.25 -4.54
N ALA A 183 17.14 -6.18 -5.13
CA ALA A 183 17.24 -7.54 -4.61
C ALA A 183 17.87 -7.56 -3.20
N LYS A 184 18.90 -6.73 -2.98
CA LYS A 184 19.55 -6.59 -1.68
C LYS A 184 18.61 -5.97 -0.64
N ASP A 185 17.87 -4.93 -1.03
CA ASP A 185 16.92 -4.28 -0.14
C ASP A 185 15.78 -5.22 0.22
N LEU A 186 15.22 -5.95 -0.74
CA LEU A 186 14.21 -6.97 -0.47
C LEU A 186 14.73 -8.07 0.47
N ALA A 187 15.97 -8.53 0.27
CA ALA A 187 16.59 -9.50 1.16
C ALA A 187 16.74 -8.96 2.59
N ASN A 188 17.17 -7.70 2.73
CA ASN A 188 17.30 -7.03 4.03
C ASN A 188 15.94 -6.89 4.71
N VAL A 189 14.91 -6.50 3.96
CA VAL A 189 13.52 -6.39 4.43
C VAL A 189 13.00 -7.73 4.95
N LEU A 190 13.16 -8.79 4.17
CA LEU A 190 12.76 -10.14 4.58
C LEU A 190 13.50 -10.63 5.83
N LYS A 191 14.80 -10.32 5.91
CA LYS A 191 15.63 -10.66 7.06
C LYS A 191 15.30 -9.85 8.31
N SER A 192 14.92 -8.58 8.14
CA SER A 192 14.50 -7.69 9.23
C SER A 192 13.06 -7.94 9.67
N GLY A 193 12.22 -8.57 8.86
CA GLY A 193 10.86 -9.00 9.21
C GLY A 193 10.79 -9.86 10.49
N LYS A 194 11.93 -10.42 10.90
CA LYS A 194 12.13 -11.01 12.23
C LYS A 194 12.00 -9.98 13.38
N MET A 195 12.06 -8.67 13.09
CA MET A 195 11.99 -7.58 14.06
C MET A 195 10.67 -6.80 14.02
N ALA A 196 9.77 -7.11 13.10
CA ALA A 196 8.42 -6.58 13.11
C ALA A 196 7.59 -7.27 14.21
N ALA A 197 7.92 -6.97 15.46
CA ALA A 197 6.94 -7.01 16.50
C ALA A 197 5.77 -6.17 16.00
N SER A 198 4.59 -6.77 15.89
CA SER A 198 3.36 -6.05 15.64
C SER A 198 3.28 -4.92 16.66
N VAL A 199 3.61 -3.71 16.24
CA VAL A 199 3.30 -2.51 16.98
C VAL A 199 1.77 -2.42 16.88
N HIS A 200 1.08 -2.99 17.86
CA HIS A 200 -0.27 -2.59 18.12
C HIS A 200 -0.18 -1.10 18.50
N ILE A 201 -0.75 -0.25 17.66
CA ILE A 201 -1.08 1.12 18.07
C ILE A 201 -2.14 0.95 19.17
N VAL A 202 -1.65 0.85 20.41
CA VAL A 202 -2.48 0.89 21.60
C VAL A 202 -2.75 2.37 21.82
N GLN A 203 -3.85 2.84 21.23
CA GLN A 203 -4.41 4.15 21.50
C GLN A 203 -3.61 5.34 20.93
N GLU A 204 -3.99 5.76 19.73
CA GLU A 204 -3.79 7.14 19.29
C GLU A 204 -4.82 7.99 20.04
N ASP A 205 -4.38 8.63 21.13
CA ASP A 205 -5.14 9.72 21.73
C ASP A 205 -5.10 10.89 20.73
N VAL A 206 -6.07 10.90 19.84
CA VAL A 206 -6.36 12.08 19.03
C VAL A 206 -6.85 13.14 20.00
N VAL A 207 -5.93 13.99 20.45
CA VAL A 207 -6.28 15.22 21.16
C VAL A 207 -7.05 16.08 20.14
N GLY A 208 -8.37 15.92 20.17
CA GLY A 208 -9.25 16.62 19.26
C GLY A 208 -9.10 18.15 19.43
N PRO A 209 -9.43 18.95 18.39
CA PRO A 209 -9.34 20.41 18.42
C PRO A 209 -10.15 21.08 19.55
N SER A 210 -11.01 20.34 20.25
CA SER A 210 -11.87 20.81 21.33
C SER A 210 -11.09 21.34 22.54
N LEU A 211 -9.94 20.75 22.89
CA LEU A 211 -9.13 21.23 24.04
C LEU A 211 -8.48 22.60 23.76
N GLY A 212 -8.15 22.88 22.50
CA GLY A 212 -7.66 24.20 22.10
C GLY A 212 -8.74 25.27 22.17
N GLN A 213 -9.98 24.95 21.82
CA GLN A 213 -11.11 25.85 21.80
C GLN A 213 -11.56 26.24 23.23
N GLU A 214 -11.57 25.28 24.17
CA GLU A 214 -11.88 25.55 25.56
C GLU A 214 -10.82 26.42 26.25
N ALA A 215 -9.54 26.17 25.97
CA ALA A 215 -8.44 26.99 26.50
C ALA A 215 -8.49 28.42 25.97
N ILE A 216 -8.80 28.62 24.67
CA ILE A 216 -8.95 29.93 24.04
C ILE A 216 -10.16 30.67 24.64
N ASN A 217 -11.30 30.00 24.81
CA ASN A 217 -12.50 30.60 25.38
C ASN A 217 -12.30 31.01 26.84
N ALA A 218 -11.63 30.16 27.64
CA ALA A 218 -11.30 30.48 29.02
C ALA A 218 -10.35 31.68 29.13
N GLY A 219 -9.35 31.75 28.21
CA GLY A 219 -8.43 32.89 28.12
C GLY A 219 -9.12 34.21 27.75
N VAL A 220 -10.03 34.18 26.78
CA VAL A 220 -10.80 35.35 26.34
C VAL A 220 -11.72 35.86 27.46
N ILE A 221 -12.42 34.94 28.18
CA ILE A 221 -13.28 35.32 29.28
C ILE A 221 -12.48 35.96 30.41
N SER A 222 -11.33 35.38 30.77
CA SER A 222 -10.43 35.95 31.80
C SER A 222 -9.91 37.32 31.43
N PHE A 223 -9.57 37.56 30.15
CA PHE A 223 -9.10 38.80 29.63
C PHE A 223 -10.18 39.90 29.69
N VAL A 224 -11.42 39.58 29.29
CA VAL A 224 -12.58 40.50 29.36
C VAL A 224 -12.89 40.86 30.79
N LEU A 225 -12.87 39.90 31.74
CA LEU A 225 -13.11 40.13 33.15
C LEU A 225 -12.06 41.10 33.76
N ALA A 226 -10.78 40.89 33.42
CA ALA A 226 -9.69 41.76 33.85
C ALA A 226 -9.84 43.19 33.33
N LEU A 227 -10.27 43.34 32.09
CA LEU A 227 -10.47 44.65 31.44
C LEU A 227 -11.65 45.40 32.07
N VAL A 228 -12.74 44.72 32.41
CA VAL A 228 -13.90 45.31 33.11
C VAL A 228 -13.51 45.74 34.50
N LEU A 229 -12.75 44.94 35.24
CA LEU A 229 -12.25 45.32 36.60
C LEU A 229 -11.34 46.55 36.52
N LEU A 230 -10.53 46.68 35.49
CA LEU A 230 -9.63 47.83 35.30
C LEU A 230 -10.40 49.09 34.91
N MET A 231 -11.57 48.99 34.26
CA MET A 231 -12.46 50.11 33.92
C MET A 231 -13.29 50.61 35.13
N VAL A 232 -13.54 49.74 36.13
CA VAL A 232 -14.33 50.08 37.32
C VAL A 232 -13.48 50.68 38.44
N TYR A 233 -12.16 50.48 38.42
CA TYR A 233 -11.21 51.03 39.38
C TYR A 233 -10.70 52.41 38.91
#